data_8904c7f3ec3d51d7548cb9f62f4897dc
#
_entry.id   8904c7f3ec3d51d7548cb9f62f4897dc
#
_cell.length_a   1.000
_cell.length_b   1.000
_cell.length_c   1.000
_cell.angle_alpha   90.00
_cell.angle_beta   90.00
_cell.angle_gamma   90.00
#
_symmetry.space_group_name_H-M   'P 1'
#
loop_
_entity.id
_entity.type
_entity.pdbx_description
1 polymer ?
#
loop_
_entity_poly.entity_id
_entity_poly.type
_entity_poly.pdbx_seq_one_letter_code
_entity_poly.pdbx_strand_id
1 'polypeptide(L)'
;MAIRRLPEELINRIAAGEVVERPASALKELVENAIDAGATRIAVILAGGGIDRIEVIDDGCGMAPDDMALALERHATSKLPDDAIEAVTTLGFRGEALPSIASVARLRLESRVRGADGWSRTVDNGRLVEEGPAALPPGTRVGVDALFARVPARRKFLRSERSEFAACVDVVKRLAMARPDIGFTLEHQGRRVLSVQPGEDRPARVAALTDRGLAENSVAIDYERGGARLGGVAGLATFNRGIADHQFLFVNGRPVRDRLLIGAVRAAYQDLLARDRHPIVALFVDLPGEEVDVNVHPAKTEVRFRDSANIRGLIVGGLRHALDAAGHRSAQQPSAAALGHWRQEMPARPYLSFATAAAPAQASVWEQHAEFAPLPAARAESAEAEVPAALAHPLGVARGQVAATYIVAEAEDGLVIVDQHAAHERLVLERMRKAVASGGAACQALLIPDVVELDEPACDRLEARAAELGEMGLEIERFGPGAVLVRATPALLGQSDVRGLIADLADELAAYDEALSLKERLDHVAATMACHGSVRAGRILSVAEMNA
;
A
#
# COMPACT_ATOMS: atom_id res chain seq x y z
N MET A 1 47.58 -9.52 0.36
CA MET A 1 46.87 -10.81 0.65
C MET A 1 46.85 -11.62 -0.61
N ALA A 2 47.12 -12.93 -0.55
CA ALA A 2 47.08 -13.80 -1.75
C ALA A 2 45.65 -14.24 -2.06
N ILE A 3 45.28 -14.24 -3.34
CA ILE A 3 43.99 -14.78 -3.84
C ILE A 3 44.02 -16.29 -3.66
N ARG A 4 42.96 -16.88 -3.06
CA ARG A 4 42.83 -18.34 -2.88
C ARG A 4 41.45 -18.81 -3.33
N ARG A 5 41.35 -20.06 -3.78
CA ARG A 5 40.06 -20.71 -3.98
C ARG A 5 39.41 -21.02 -2.64
N LEU A 6 38.12 -20.69 -2.51
CA LEU A 6 37.33 -21.03 -1.35
C LEU A 6 36.88 -22.49 -1.41
N PRO A 7 36.74 -23.21 -0.29
CA PRO A 7 36.08 -24.51 -0.24
C PRO A 7 34.63 -24.41 -0.71
N GLU A 8 34.13 -25.45 -1.39
CA GLU A 8 32.74 -25.48 -1.92
C GLU A 8 31.68 -25.22 -0.82
N GLU A 9 31.84 -25.80 0.36
CA GLU A 9 30.95 -25.54 1.50
C GLU A 9 30.85 -24.06 1.85
N LEU A 10 31.96 -23.33 1.76
CA LEU A 10 31.98 -21.90 2.05
C LEU A 10 31.36 -21.09 0.91
N ILE A 11 31.63 -21.45 -0.36
CA ILE A 11 31.01 -20.85 -1.53
C ILE A 11 29.49 -21.03 -1.45
N ASN A 12 29.03 -22.25 -1.12
CA ASN A 12 27.62 -22.57 -0.97
C ASN A 12 26.93 -21.75 0.13
N ARG A 13 27.60 -21.51 1.26
CA ARG A 13 27.10 -20.68 2.36
C ARG A 13 27.07 -19.19 2.02
N ILE A 14 28.02 -18.70 1.23
CA ILE A 14 28.04 -17.30 0.75
C ILE A 14 26.87 -17.07 -0.21
N ALA A 15 26.75 -17.91 -1.24
CA ALA A 15 25.70 -17.78 -2.24
C ALA A 15 24.29 -18.08 -1.68
N ALA A 16 24.15 -19.02 -0.73
CA ALA A 16 22.91 -19.18 0.03
C ALA A 16 22.47 -17.87 0.71
N GLY A 17 23.45 -16.98 0.92
CA GLY A 17 23.23 -15.67 1.49
C GLY A 17 22.44 -14.69 0.66
N GLU A 18 22.57 -14.83 -0.62
CA GLU A 18 21.89 -13.96 -1.58
C GLU A 18 20.50 -14.49 -1.93
N VAL A 19 20.29 -15.81 -1.79
CA VAL A 19 19.01 -16.46 -2.12
C VAL A 19 18.10 -16.58 -0.88
N VAL A 20 18.66 -16.93 0.28
CA VAL A 20 17.92 -17.16 1.53
C VAL A 20 18.36 -16.18 2.59
N GLU A 21 17.71 -15.04 2.67
CA GLU A 21 17.97 -14.02 3.69
C GLU A 21 17.24 -14.30 5.00
N ARG A 22 16.03 -14.85 4.91
CA ARG A 22 15.10 -15.06 6.05
C ARG A 22 14.13 -16.21 5.77
N PRO A 23 13.39 -16.71 6.79
CA PRO A 23 12.42 -17.80 6.62
C PRO A 23 11.42 -17.58 5.49
N ALA A 24 10.89 -16.36 5.36
CA ALA A 24 9.94 -16.00 4.32
C ALA A 24 10.52 -16.15 2.90
N SER A 25 11.84 -15.92 2.71
CA SER A 25 12.49 -16.12 1.40
C SER A 25 12.59 -17.61 1.04
N ALA A 26 12.98 -18.47 2.00
CA ALA A 26 12.99 -19.91 1.81
C ALA A 26 11.58 -20.44 1.51
N LEU A 27 10.59 -20.03 2.30
CA LEU A 27 9.19 -20.42 2.11
C LEU A 27 8.68 -20.02 0.72
N LYS A 28 8.99 -18.80 0.27
CA LYS A 28 8.61 -18.30 -1.06
C LYS A 28 9.10 -19.24 -2.16
N GLU A 29 10.38 -19.55 -2.18
CA GLU A 29 10.97 -20.43 -3.20
C GLU A 29 10.37 -21.85 -3.16
N LEU A 30 10.07 -22.41 -1.97
CA LEU A 30 9.46 -23.71 -1.84
C LEU A 30 8.02 -23.74 -2.37
N VAL A 31 7.22 -22.72 -2.06
CA VAL A 31 5.84 -22.59 -2.55
C VAL A 31 5.82 -22.31 -4.06
N GLU A 32 6.73 -21.48 -4.58
CA GLU A 32 6.88 -21.27 -6.02
C GLU A 32 7.23 -22.58 -6.75
N ASN A 33 8.09 -23.41 -6.17
CA ASN A 33 8.39 -24.74 -6.72
C ASN A 33 7.15 -25.66 -6.74
N ALA A 34 6.34 -25.66 -5.70
CA ALA A 34 5.10 -26.42 -5.66
C ALA A 34 4.08 -25.95 -6.72
N ILE A 35 3.97 -24.63 -6.93
CA ILE A 35 3.14 -24.05 -8.01
C ILE A 35 3.64 -24.49 -9.38
N ASP A 36 4.97 -24.39 -9.62
CA ASP A 36 5.59 -24.78 -10.89
C ASP A 36 5.48 -26.29 -11.16
N ALA A 37 5.38 -27.13 -10.09
CA ALA A 37 5.10 -28.57 -10.20
C ALA A 37 3.66 -28.89 -10.58
N GLY A 38 2.81 -27.89 -10.80
CA GLY A 38 1.40 -28.07 -11.17
C GLY A 38 0.52 -28.55 -10.03
N ALA A 39 0.86 -28.22 -8.79
CA ALA A 39 0.05 -28.57 -7.63
C ALA A 39 -1.35 -27.92 -7.71
N THR A 40 -2.36 -28.68 -7.25
CA THR A 40 -3.72 -28.18 -7.04
C THR A 40 -4.00 -27.84 -5.58
N ARG A 41 -3.17 -28.35 -4.66
CA ARG A 41 -3.23 -28.08 -3.22
C ARG A 41 -1.83 -27.96 -2.64
N ILE A 42 -1.64 -26.92 -1.86
CA ILE A 42 -0.38 -26.64 -1.17
C ILE A 42 -0.68 -26.43 0.31
N ALA A 43 -0.02 -27.23 1.17
CA ALA A 43 -0.08 -27.08 2.62
C ALA A 43 1.27 -26.59 3.15
N VAL A 44 1.23 -25.56 3.98
CA VAL A 44 2.40 -24.97 4.65
C VAL A 44 2.25 -25.14 6.15
N ILE A 45 3.27 -25.68 6.80
CA ILE A 45 3.34 -25.86 8.25
C ILE A 45 4.56 -25.13 8.78
N LEU A 46 4.38 -24.25 9.77
CA LEU A 46 5.43 -23.44 10.35
C LEU A 46 5.55 -23.66 11.86
N ALA A 47 6.79 -23.61 12.36
CA ALA A 47 7.08 -23.51 13.79
C ALA A 47 8.17 -22.46 14.02
N GLY A 48 8.14 -21.77 15.18
CA GLY A 48 9.10 -20.72 15.51
C GLY A 48 9.16 -19.60 14.48
N GLY A 49 8.01 -19.20 13.90
CA GLY A 49 7.98 -18.21 12.82
C GLY A 49 8.66 -18.65 11.51
N GLY A 50 8.89 -19.93 11.31
CA GLY A 50 9.64 -20.52 10.21
C GLY A 50 11.15 -20.65 10.46
N ILE A 51 11.63 -20.25 11.62
CA ILE A 51 13.04 -20.42 12.04
C ILE A 51 13.31 -21.87 12.43
N ASP A 52 12.39 -22.46 13.21
CA ASP A 52 12.53 -23.83 13.71
C ASP A 52 12.11 -24.85 12.67
N ARG A 53 10.99 -24.58 11.97
CA ARG A 53 10.49 -25.46 10.91
C ARG A 53 9.70 -24.69 9.86
N ILE A 54 9.98 -25.02 8.60
CA ILE A 54 9.14 -24.76 7.42
C ILE A 54 8.88 -26.10 6.76
N GLU A 55 7.63 -26.45 6.54
CA GLU A 55 7.25 -27.64 5.77
C GLU A 55 6.25 -27.23 4.68
N VAL A 56 6.53 -27.60 3.45
CA VAL A 56 5.67 -27.38 2.28
C VAL A 56 5.31 -28.73 1.70
N ILE A 57 4.02 -29.01 1.54
CA ILE A 57 3.47 -30.26 1.01
C ILE A 57 2.60 -29.89 -0.19
N ASP A 58 2.83 -30.54 -1.32
CA ASP A 58 2.08 -30.36 -2.55
C ASP A 58 1.64 -31.70 -3.15
N ASP A 59 0.63 -31.64 -4.01
CA ASP A 59 0.10 -32.75 -4.80
C ASP A 59 0.52 -32.68 -6.29
N GLY A 60 1.63 -32.01 -6.59
CA GLY A 60 2.16 -31.82 -7.93
C GLY A 60 2.69 -33.08 -8.60
N CYS A 61 3.47 -32.92 -9.66
CA CYS A 61 3.97 -34.03 -10.46
C CYS A 61 4.94 -34.98 -9.71
N GLY A 62 5.57 -34.52 -8.63
CA GLY A 62 6.61 -35.24 -7.92
C GLY A 62 7.94 -35.29 -8.68
N MET A 63 8.95 -35.94 -8.08
CA MET A 63 10.29 -36.14 -8.63
C MET A 63 10.72 -37.60 -8.50
N ALA A 64 11.43 -38.12 -9.52
CA ALA A 64 12.09 -39.42 -9.42
C ALA A 64 13.35 -39.32 -8.54
N PRO A 65 13.87 -40.44 -7.98
CA PRO A 65 15.05 -40.42 -7.11
C PRO A 65 16.27 -39.72 -7.73
N ASP A 66 16.52 -39.92 -9.03
CA ASP A 66 17.63 -39.29 -9.75
C ASP A 66 17.41 -37.77 -9.90
N ASP A 67 16.18 -37.34 -10.20
CA ASP A 67 15.82 -35.91 -10.28
C ASP A 67 15.94 -35.23 -8.91
N MET A 68 15.62 -35.94 -7.81
CA MET A 68 15.81 -35.42 -6.45
C MET A 68 17.28 -35.21 -6.11
N ALA A 69 18.20 -36.02 -6.68
CA ALA A 69 19.63 -35.82 -6.55
C ALA A 69 20.06 -34.53 -7.26
N LEU A 70 19.64 -34.38 -8.52
CA LEU A 70 19.93 -33.21 -9.35
C LEU A 70 19.32 -31.92 -8.79
N ALA A 71 18.10 -31.98 -8.24
CA ALA A 71 17.44 -30.83 -7.63
C ALA A 71 18.19 -30.23 -6.44
N LEU A 72 19.09 -30.99 -5.81
CA LEU A 72 19.97 -30.56 -4.73
C LEU A 72 21.35 -30.10 -5.21
N GLU A 73 21.63 -30.23 -6.51
CA GLU A 73 22.82 -29.69 -7.15
C GLU A 73 22.59 -28.26 -7.62
N ARG A 74 23.66 -27.46 -7.67
CA ARG A 74 23.57 -26.10 -8.16
C ARG A 74 23.51 -26.05 -9.68
N HIS A 75 22.78 -25.08 -10.19
CA HIS A 75 22.64 -24.83 -11.63
C HIS A 75 21.94 -25.99 -12.37
N ALA A 76 21.27 -26.90 -11.64
CA ALA A 76 20.41 -27.90 -12.21
C ALA A 76 18.94 -27.42 -12.17
N THR A 77 18.31 -27.29 -13.32
CA THR A 77 16.92 -26.82 -13.44
C THR A 77 16.21 -27.55 -14.58
N SER A 78 14.94 -27.90 -14.35
CA SER A 78 14.04 -28.41 -15.40
C SER A 78 13.20 -27.30 -16.05
N LYS A 79 13.41 -26.02 -15.66
CA LYS A 79 12.52 -24.88 -15.93
C LYS A 79 13.03 -23.94 -17.04
N LEU A 80 14.12 -24.29 -17.70
CA LEU A 80 14.69 -23.56 -18.83
C LEU A 80 14.64 -24.45 -20.08
N PRO A 81 13.55 -24.45 -20.85
CA PRO A 81 13.56 -25.05 -22.18
C PRO A 81 14.43 -24.16 -23.11
N ASP A 82 15.29 -24.77 -23.90
CA ASP A 82 16.06 -24.15 -24.98
C ASP A 82 17.05 -23.03 -24.61
N ASP A 83 17.59 -23.01 -23.37
CA ASP A 83 18.56 -22.02 -22.87
C ASP A 83 18.12 -20.54 -23.01
N ALA A 84 16.83 -20.29 -23.30
CA ALA A 84 16.26 -18.94 -23.46
C ALA A 84 15.81 -18.36 -22.10
N ILE A 85 16.66 -17.59 -21.46
CA ILE A 85 16.36 -16.90 -20.18
C ILE A 85 15.22 -15.86 -20.34
N GLU A 86 15.03 -15.36 -21.55
CA GLU A 86 14.05 -14.31 -21.88
C GLU A 86 12.59 -14.81 -21.96
N ALA A 87 12.39 -16.14 -22.11
CA ALA A 87 11.07 -16.75 -22.27
C ALA A 87 10.59 -17.52 -21.03
N VAL A 88 11.07 -17.18 -19.84
CA VAL A 88 10.72 -17.90 -18.58
C VAL A 88 9.29 -17.63 -18.19
N THR A 89 8.44 -18.65 -18.28
CA THR A 89 7.03 -18.62 -17.83
C THR A 89 6.84 -19.12 -16.39
N THR A 90 7.84 -19.82 -15.83
CA THR A 90 7.82 -20.37 -14.46
C THR A 90 8.20 -19.33 -13.41
N LEU A 91 7.76 -19.50 -12.17
CA LEU A 91 8.12 -18.63 -11.06
C LEU A 91 9.60 -18.79 -10.64
N GLY A 92 10.15 -20.00 -10.70
CA GLY A 92 11.57 -20.30 -10.47
C GLY A 92 12.28 -20.69 -11.76
N PHE A 93 13.58 -20.40 -11.90
CA PHE A 93 14.37 -20.81 -13.07
C PHE A 93 15.87 -21.02 -12.80
N ARG A 94 16.41 -20.53 -11.66
CA ARG A 94 17.88 -20.52 -11.42
C ARG A 94 18.46 -21.84 -10.94
N GLY A 95 17.67 -22.81 -10.48
CA GLY A 95 18.15 -24.08 -9.94
C GLY A 95 19.02 -23.94 -8.67
N GLU A 96 18.83 -22.89 -7.88
CA GLU A 96 19.68 -22.58 -6.71
C GLU A 96 18.93 -22.62 -5.38
N ALA A 97 17.59 -22.65 -5.37
CA ALA A 97 16.80 -22.53 -4.14
C ALA A 97 17.02 -23.71 -3.18
N LEU A 98 16.77 -24.94 -3.63
CA LEU A 98 16.91 -26.14 -2.78
C LEU A 98 18.35 -26.34 -2.29
N PRO A 99 19.42 -26.28 -3.13
CA PRO A 99 20.80 -26.41 -2.66
C PRO A 99 21.21 -25.28 -1.70
N SER A 100 20.71 -24.06 -1.91
CA SER A 100 20.97 -22.94 -1.01
C SER A 100 20.33 -23.14 0.36
N ILE A 101 19.06 -23.55 0.42
CA ILE A 101 18.37 -23.87 1.67
C ILE A 101 19.09 -25.06 2.38
N ALA A 102 19.41 -26.13 1.65
CA ALA A 102 20.07 -27.31 2.19
C ALA A 102 21.47 -27.00 2.77
N SER A 103 22.16 -25.95 2.28
CA SER A 103 23.48 -25.56 2.78
C SER A 103 23.46 -24.82 4.14
N VAL A 104 22.29 -24.30 4.55
CA VAL A 104 22.14 -23.49 5.79
C VAL A 104 21.09 -24.02 6.76
N ALA A 105 20.52 -25.19 6.46
CA ALA A 105 19.48 -25.84 7.25
C ALA A 105 19.61 -27.38 7.16
N ARG A 106 18.79 -28.09 7.92
CA ARG A 106 18.51 -29.50 7.67
C ARG A 106 17.29 -29.58 6.77
N LEU A 107 17.50 -30.01 5.53
CA LEU A 107 16.46 -30.15 4.51
C LEU A 107 16.13 -31.64 4.32
N ARG A 108 14.83 -31.96 4.42
CA ARG A 108 14.26 -33.27 4.08
C ARG A 108 13.37 -33.12 2.85
N LEU A 109 13.71 -33.82 1.80
CA LEU A 109 12.98 -33.87 0.55
C LEU A 109 12.37 -35.27 0.39
N GLU A 110 11.05 -35.34 0.34
CA GLU A 110 10.30 -36.58 0.07
C GLU A 110 9.45 -36.34 -1.17
N SER A 111 9.54 -37.24 -2.15
CA SER A 111 8.76 -37.07 -3.37
C SER A 111 8.32 -38.40 -3.96
N ARG A 112 7.18 -38.36 -4.67
CA ARG A 112 6.61 -39.54 -5.35
C ARG A 112 5.96 -39.08 -6.66
N VAL A 113 6.42 -39.66 -7.75
CA VAL A 113 5.75 -39.57 -9.05
C VAL A 113 4.53 -40.52 -9.05
N ARG A 114 3.46 -40.14 -9.70
CA ARG A 114 2.24 -40.95 -9.79
C ARG A 114 2.55 -42.28 -10.48
N GLY A 115 2.24 -43.40 -9.82
CA GLY A 115 2.51 -44.76 -10.32
C GLY A 115 3.91 -45.29 -10.00
N ALA A 116 4.75 -44.54 -9.31
CA ALA A 116 6.07 -44.97 -8.85
C ALA A 116 6.13 -45.05 -7.31
N ASP A 117 7.22 -45.64 -6.77
CA ASP A 117 7.50 -45.63 -5.35
C ASP A 117 8.02 -44.27 -4.88
N GLY A 118 7.71 -43.91 -3.63
CA GLY A 118 8.20 -42.67 -3.02
C GLY A 118 9.63 -42.85 -2.50
N TRP A 119 10.36 -41.75 -2.53
CA TRP A 119 11.75 -41.63 -2.09
C TRP A 119 11.96 -40.46 -1.14
N SER A 120 12.87 -40.62 -0.19
CA SER A 120 13.27 -39.54 0.75
C SER A 120 14.76 -39.31 0.68
N ARG A 121 15.15 -38.05 0.81
CA ARG A 121 16.54 -37.61 0.86
C ARG A 121 16.70 -36.50 1.90
N THR A 122 17.62 -36.71 2.86
CA THR A 122 17.88 -35.73 3.95
C THR A 122 19.29 -35.18 3.81
N VAL A 123 19.40 -33.87 3.70
CA VAL A 123 20.67 -33.13 3.64
C VAL A 123 20.78 -32.22 4.86
N ASP A 124 21.87 -32.33 5.60
CA ASP A 124 22.14 -31.50 6.77
C ASP A 124 23.33 -30.55 6.50
N ASN A 125 23.05 -29.27 6.34
CA ASN A 125 24.03 -28.23 6.05
C ASN A 125 24.99 -28.60 4.89
N GLY A 126 24.41 -29.05 3.78
CA GLY A 126 25.11 -29.38 2.53
C GLY A 126 25.64 -30.82 2.47
N ARG A 127 25.42 -31.66 3.49
CA ARG A 127 25.87 -33.06 3.50
C ARG A 127 24.67 -34.00 3.47
N LEU A 128 24.65 -34.93 2.53
CA LEU A 128 23.70 -36.03 2.50
C LEU A 128 23.87 -36.89 3.77
N VAL A 129 22.80 -37.04 4.54
CA VAL A 129 22.79 -37.81 5.81
C VAL A 129 22.07 -39.11 5.65
N GLU A 130 20.94 -39.10 4.93
CA GLU A 130 20.05 -40.25 4.80
C GLU A 130 19.32 -40.22 3.47
N GLU A 131 19.14 -41.36 2.85
CA GLU A 131 18.26 -41.55 1.69
C GLU A 131 17.65 -42.94 1.69
N GLY A 132 16.45 -43.07 1.13
CA GLY A 132 15.76 -44.34 1.05
C GLY A 132 14.29 -44.23 0.66
N PRO A 133 13.59 -45.36 0.58
CA PRO A 133 12.17 -45.37 0.24
C PRO A 133 11.33 -44.63 1.27
N ALA A 134 10.28 -43.92 0.80
CA ALA A 134 9.36 -43.16 1.62
C ALA A 134 7.90 -43.47 1.26
N ALA A 135 7.03 -43.50 2.27
CA ALA A 135 5.61 -43.69 2.09
C ALA A 135 4.88 -42.35 2.12
N LEU A 136 4.50 -41.85 0.93
CA LEU A 136 3.73 -40.62 0.78
C LEU A 136 2.79 -40.70 -0.44
N PRO A 137 1.69 -39.93 -0.49
CA PRO A 137 0.89 -39.78 -1.71
C PRO A 137 1.73 -39.18 -2.84
N PRO A 138 1.27 -39.26 -4.11
CA PRO A 138 1.92 -38.55 -5.21
C PRO A 138 2.02 -37.04 -4.94
N GLY A 139 3.18 -36.45 -5.24
CA GLY A 139 3.51 -35.07 -4.95
C GLY A 139 4.85 -34.94 -4.23
N THR A 140 5.10 -33.80 -3.60
CA THR A 140 6.35 -33.52 -2.90
C THR A 140 6.10 -32.95 -1.50
N ARG A 141 6.99 -33.33 -0.56
CA ARG A 141 7.06 -32.75 0.78
C ARG A 141 8.48 -32.28 1.02
N VAL A 142 8.64 -31.01 1.32
CA VAL A 142 9.93 -30.40 1.66
C VAL A 142 9.87 -29.88 3.09
N GLY A 143 10.66 -30.48 3.98
CA GLY A 143 10.84 -30.03 5.36
C GLY A 143 12.20 -29.33 5.51
N VAL A 144 12.19 -28.16 6.13
CA VAL A 144 13.38 -27.37 6.47
C VAL A 144 13.39 -27.13 7.95
N ASP A 145 14.33 -27.74 8.65
CA ASP A 145 14.46 -27.63 10.11
C ASP A 145 15.69 -26.81 10.47
N ALA A 146 15.61 -26.06 11.58
CA ALA A 146 16.71 -25.34 12.22
C ALA A 146 17.45 -24.39 11.25
N LEU A 147 16.72 -23.55 10.52
CA LEU A 147 17.27 -22.58 9.58
C LEU A 147 18.30 -21.66 10.25
N PHE A 148 19.50 -21.57 9.65
CA PHE A 148 20.65 -20.80 10.14
C PHE A 148 21.23 -21.26 11.49
N ALA A 149 20.88 -22.44 12.02
CA ALA A 149 21.40 -22.90 13.30
C ALA A 149 22.94 -22.96 13.32
N ARG A 150 23.57 -23.32 12.17
CA ARG A 150 25.03 -23.35 12.00
C ARG A 150 25.62 -22.07 11.36
N VAL A 151 24.81 -21.03 11.23
CA VAL A 151 25.24 -19.72 10.67
C VAL A 151 24.91 -18.60 11.68
N PRO A 152 25.63 -18.51 12.83
CA PRO A 152 25.26 -17.63 13.94
C PRO A 152 25.24 -16.14 13.54
N ALA A 153 26.07 -15.72 12.59
CA ALA A 153 26.06 -14.37 12.07
C ALA A 153 24.68 -13.98 11.47
N ARG A 154 24.05 -14.87 10.68
CA ARG A 154 22.73 -14.64 10.09
C ARG A 154 21.60 -14.75 11.10
N ARG A 155 21.71 -15.71 12.01
CA ARG A 155 20.70 -15.89 13.06
C ARG A 155 20.50 -14.63 13.90
N LYS A 156 21.56 -13.82 14.09
CA LYS A 156 21.52 -12.53 14.79
C LYS A 156 20.75 -11.44 14.04
N PHE A 157 20.62 -11.55 12.73
CA PHE A 157 19.86 -10.59 11.90
C PHE A 157 18.39 -10.96 11.71
N LEU A 158 17.97 -12.14 12.15
CA LEU A 158 16.56 -12.50 12.17
C LEU A 158 15.81 -11.59 13.16
N ARG A 159 14.59 -11.23 12.77
CA ARG A 159 13.69 -10.47 13.62
C ARG A 159 13.05 -11.38 14.66
N SER A 160 12.12 -10.85 15.47
CA SER A 160 11.34 -11.67 16.39
C SER A 160 10.54 -12.74 15.64
N GLU A 161 10.29 -13.89 16.30
CA GLU A 161 9.45 -14.97 15.77
C GLU A 161 8.12 -14.44 15.20
N ARG A 162 7.47 -13.53 15.92
CA ARG A 162 6.22 -12.88 15.48
C ARG A 162 6.40 -12.11 14.16
N SER A 163 7.52 -11.42 13.99
CA SER A 163 7.80 -10.64 12.77
C SER A 163 8.15 -11.54 11.59
N GLU A 164 8.91 -12.63 11.83
CA GLU A 164 9.22 -13.62 10.79
C GLU A 164 7.97 -14.39 10.37
N PHE A 165 7.12 -14.76 11.32
CA PHE A 165 5.83 -15.37 11.05
C PHE A 165 4.93 -14.48 10.19
N ALA A 166 4.80 -13.19 10.53
CA ALA A 166 4.01 -12.25 9.73
C ALA A 166 4.52 -12.13 8.29
N ALA A 167 5.84 -12.16 8.09
CA ALA A 167 6.43 -12.16 6.75
C ALA A 167 6.13 -13.46 5.97
N CYS A 168 6.15 -14.61 6.63
CA CYS A 168 5.76 -15.89 6.02
C CYS A 168 4.28 -15.90 5.62
N VAL A 169 3.40 -15.37 6.48
CA VAL A 169 1.96 -15.24 6.16
C VAL A 169 1.74 -14.35 4.94
N ASP A 170 2.44 -13.20 4.84
CA ASP A 170 2.33 -12.28 3.69
C ASP A 170 2.74 -12.97 2.38
N VAL A 171 3.82 -13.76 2.39
CA VAL A 171 4.25 -14.56 1.24
C VAL A 171 3.17 -15.52 0.78
N VAL A 172 2.63 -16.34 1.70
CA VAL A 172 1.58 -17.32 1.35
C VAL A 172 0.33 -16.63 0.85
N LYS A 173 -0.10 -15.53 1.48
CA LYS A 173 -1.25 -14.73 1.04
C LYS A 173 -1.08 -14.22 -0.39
N ARG A 174 0.08 -13.64 -0.71
CA ARG A 174 0.35 -13.11 -2.05
C ARG A 174 0.35 -14.20 -3.11
N LEU A 175 1.00 -15.33 -2.85
CA LEU A 175 1.01 -16.46 -3.79
C LEU A 175 -0.39 -17.08 -3.94
N ALA A 176 -1.17 -17.20 -2.87
CA ALA A 176 -2.54 -17.67 -2.91
C ALA A 176 -3.51 -16.72 -3.65
N MET A 177 -3.27 -15.40 -3.60
CA MET A 177 -4.02 -14.42 -4.41
C MET A 177 -3.69 -14.54 -5.89
N ALA A 178 -2.41 -14.79 -6.23
CA ALA A 178 -1.97 -14.94 -7.60
C ALA A 178 -2.54 -16.20 -8.28
N ARG A 179 -2.81 -17.24 -7.50
CA ARG A 179 -3.25 -18.58 -7.98
C ARG A 179 -4.57 -19.01 -7.34
N PRO A 180 -5.71 -18.43 -7.77
CA PRO A 180 -7.03 -18.82 -7.26
C PRO A 180 -7.44 -20.23 -7.66
N ASP A 181 -6.80 -20.83 -8.67
CA ASP A 181 -6.91 -22.21 -9.11
C ASP A 181 -6.34 -23.23 -8.11
N ILE A 182 -5.49 -22.79 -7.17
CA ILE A 182 -4.83 -23.64 -6.17
C ILE A 182 -5.45 -23.43 -4.78
N GLY A 183 -5.66 -24.52 -4.05
CA GLY A 183 -6.02 -24.48 -2.63
C GLY A 183 -4.78 -24.33 -1.75
N PHE A 184 -4.83 -23.40 -0.78
CA PHE A 184 -3.74 -23.17 0.17
C PHE A 184 -4.21 -23.35 1.60
N THR A 185 -3.38 -24.03 2.41
CA THR A 185 -3.51 -24.06 3.86
C THR A 185 -2.21 -23.63 4.51
N LEU A 186 -2.31 -22.84 5.59
CA LEU A 186 -1.18 -22.47 6.42
C LEU A 186 -1.50 -22.80 7.87
N GLU A 187 -0.62 -23.57 8.50
CA GLU A 187 -0.68 -23.91 9.92
C GLU A 187 0.57 -23.38 10.65
N HIS A 188 0.37 -22.87 11.85
CA HIS A 188 1.46 -22.44 12.73
C HIS A 188 1.22 -22.98 14.12
N GLN A 189 2.19 -23.74 14.65
CA GLN A 189 2.11 -24.37 15.96
C GLN A 189 0.80 -25.19 16.17
N GLY A 190 0.39 -25.94 15.14
CA GLY A 190 -0.81 -26.77 15.16
C GLY A 190 -2.14 -26.01 15.01
N ARG A 191 -2.11 -24.70 14.81
CA ARG A 191 -3.30 -23.88 14.55
C ARG A 191 -3.37 -23.47 13.10
N ARG A 192 -4.54 -23.66 12.48
CA ARG A 192 -4.79 -23.19 11.11
C ARG A 192 -4.95 -21.68 11.08
N VAL A 193 -4.09 -21.01 10.31
CA VAL A 193 -4.02 -19.55 10.15
C VAL A 193 -4.72 -19.09 8.88
N LEU A 194 -4.60 -19.88 7.80
CA LEU A 194 -5.16 -19.58 6.49
C LEU A 194 -5.67 -20.87 5.85
N SER A 195 -6.82 -20.78 5.17
CA SER A 195 -7.37 -21.86 4.36
C SER A 195 -8.23 -21.29 3.25
N VAL A 196 -7.86 -21.54 2.01
CA VAL A 196 -8.61 -21.14 0.81
C VAL A 196 -8.72 -22.33 -0.14
N GLN A 197 -9.86 -22.45 -0.80
CA GLN A 197 -10.16 -23.59 -1.66
C GLN A 197 -9.74 -23.32 -3.12
N PRO A 198 -9.42 -24.36 -3.92
CA PRO A 198 -9.15 -24.17 -5.33
C PRO A 198 -10.42 -23.77 -6.09
N GLY A 199 -10.28 -22.98 -7.16
CA GLY A 199 -11.37 -22.62 -8.06
C GLY A 199 -12.27 -21.47 -7.58
N GLU A 200 -11.89 -20.74 -6.53
CA GLU A 200 -12.56 -19.50 -6.15
C GLU A 200 -12.33 -18.42 -7.23
N ASP A 201 -13.30 -17.52 -7.42
CA ASP A 201 -13.08 -16.36 -8.25
C ASP A 201 -12.05 -15.40 -7.61
N ARG A 202 -11.34 -14.63 -8.41
CA ARG A 202 -10.24 -13.78 -7.93
C ARG A 202 -10.69 -12.73 -6.90
N PRO A 203 -11.81 -12.00 -7.07
CA PRO A 203 -12.32 -11.07 -6.07
C PRO A 203 -12.64 -11.72 -4.73
N ALA A 204 -13.33 -12.87 -4.73
CA ALA A 204 -13.64 -13.61 -3.50
C ALA A 204 -12.36 -14.10 -2.80
N ARG A 205 -11.38 -14.61 -3.56
CA ARG A 205 -10.07 -15.01 -3.05
C ARG A 205 -9.33 -13.84 -2.38
N VAL A 206 -9.32 -12.68 -3.02
CA VAL A 206 -8.69 -11.48 -2.46
C VAL A 206 -9.39 -11.05 -1.16
N ALA A 207 -10.71 -11.01 -1.14
CA ALA A 207 -11.49 -10.66 0.05
C ALA A 207 -11.24 -11.64 1.21
N ALA A 208 -11.20 -12.96 0.93
CA ALA A 208 -10.93 -13.98 1.94
C ALA A 208 -9.53 -13.86 2.56
N LEU A 209 -8.54 -13.38 1.80
CA LEU A 209 -7.15 -13.24 2.22
C LEU A 209 -6.80 -11.87 2.81
N THR A 210 -7.66 -10.85 2.61
CA THR A 210 -7.43 -9.49 3.12
C THR A 210 -8.42 -9.11 4.21
N ASP A 211 -9.59 -8.66 3.80
CA ASP A 211 -10.68 -8.22 4.67
C ASP A 211 -12.01 -8.60 4.02
N ARG A 212 -12.87 -9.29 4.76
CA ARG A 212 -14.19 -9.74 4.25
C ARG A 212 -15.06 -8.57 3.78
N GLY A 213 -14.91 -7.40 4.42
CA GLY A 213 -15.62 -6.20 4.01
C GLY A 213 -15.21 -5.68 2.63
N LEU A 214 -14.09 -6.13 2.08
CA LEU A 214 -13.63 -5.72 0.75
C LEU A 214 -14.60 -6.18 -0.36
N ALA A 215 -15.27 -7.32 -0.19
CA ALA A 215 -16.23 -7.82 -1.18
C ALA A 215 -17.37 -6.83 -1.47
N GLU A 216 -17.85 -6.12 -0.43
CA GLU A 216 -18.95 -5.15 -0.53
C GLU A 216 -18.46 -3.72 -0.77
N ASN A 217 -17.20 -3.43 -0.43
CA ASN A 217 -16.60 -2.10 -0.47
C ASN A 217 -15.47 -1.99 -1.50
N SER A 218 -15.58 -2.70 -2.62
CA SER A 218 -14.63 -2.62 -3.72
C SER A 218 -15.33 -2.63 -5.07
N VAL A 219 -14.57 -2.28 -6.10
CA VAL A 219 -14.95 -2.36 -7.51
C VAL A 219 -14.03 -3.32 -8.24
N ALA A 220 -14.59 -4.10 -9.14
CA ALA A 220 -13.80 -4.94 -10.02
C ALA A 220 -13.16 -4.08 -11.11
N ILE A 221 -11.93 -4.43 -11.48
CA ILE A 221 -11.16 -3.76 -12.54
C ILE A 221 -11.00 -4.75 -13.68
N ASP A 222 -11.31 -4.30 -14.89
CA ASP A 222 -10.99 -4.95 -16.16
C ASP A 222 -10.75 -3.85 -17.18
N TYR A 223 -9.49 -3.58 -17.49
CA TYR A 223 -9.09 -2.47 -18.35
C TYR A 223 -7.89 -2.86 -19.20
N GLU A 224 -7.92 -2.45 -20.49
CA GLU A 224 -6.85 -2.76 -21.43
C GLU A 224 -6.25 -1.47 -22.02
N ARG A 225 -4.94 -1.47 -22.20
CA ARG A 225 -4.22 -0.37 -22.83
C ARG A 225 -2.89 -0.85 -23.40
N GLY A 226 -2.61 -0.55 -24.68
CA GLY A 226 -1.31 -0.80 -25.30
C GLY A 226 -0.87 -2.26 -25.28
N GLY A 227 -1.79 -3.21 -25.38
CA GLY A 227 -1.49 -4.65 -25.34
C GLY A 227 -1.32 -5.24 -23.93
N ALA A 228 -1.40 -4.41 -22.89
CA ALA A 228 -1.41 -4.85 -21.50
C ALA A 228 -2.81 -4.79 -20.91
N ARG A 229 -3.14 -5.72 -20.01
CA ARG A 229 -4.42 -5.82 -19.32
C ARG A 229 -4.24 -5.61 -17.82
N LEU A 230 -5.12 -4.82 -17.22
CA LEU A 230 -5.25 -4.62 -15.79
C LEU A 230 -6.52 -5.27 -15.28
N GLY A 231 -6.39 -6.27 -14.43
CA GLY A 231 -7.49 -6.90 -13.72
C GLY A 231 -7.36 -6.77 -12.22
N GLY A 232 -8.41 -7.13 -11.48
CA GLY A 232 -8.35 -7.17 -10.02
C GLY A 232 -9.47 -6.43 -9.32
N VAL A 233 -9.19 -5.96 -8.11
CA VAL A 233 -10.15 -5.22 -7.27
C VAL A 233 -9.51 -3.98 -6.65
N ALA A 234 -10.30 -2.92 -6.56
CA ALA A 234 -9.93 -1.67 -5.92
C ALA A 234 -10.95 -1.33 -4.84
N GLY A 235 -10.50 -1.12 -3.61
CA GLY A 235 -11.35 -0.66 -2.52
C GLY A 235 -11.89 0.74 -2.78
N LEU A 236 -13.13 1.00 -2.38
CA LEU A 236 -13.71 2.34 -2.39
C LEU A 236 -12.86 3.29 -1.53
N ALA A 237 -12.84 4.56 -1.87
CA ALA A 237 -12.09 5.57 -1.12
C ALA A 237 -12.51 5.64 0.36
N THR A 238 -13.76 5.36 0.68
CA THR A 238 -14.28 5.27 2.05
C THR A 238 -13.80 4.05 2.83
N PHE A 239 -13.24 3.03 2.12
CA PHE A 239 -12.71 1.79 2.71
C PHE A 239 -11.19 1.73 2.55
N ASN A 240 -10.48 2.48 3.39
CA ASN A 240 -9.04 2.71 3.33
C ASN A 240 -8.31 2.29 4.61
N ARG A 241 -6.98 2.34 4.61
CA ARG A 241 -6.10 2.01 5.74
C ARG A 241 -5.11 3.15 6.01
N GLY A 242 -4.65 3.26 7.27
CA GLY A 242 -3.56 4.18 7.63
C GLY A 242 -2.15 3.66 7.25
N ILE A 243 -2.02 2.43 6.76
CA ILE A 243 -0.74 1.80 6.41
C ILE A 243 -0.88 1.18 5.01
N ALA A 244 0.16 1.26 4.18
CA ALA A 244 0.19 0.76 2.80
C ALA A 244 0.43 -0.77 2.69
N ASP A 245 0.09 -1.56 3.70
CA ASP A 245 0.34 -3.01 3.77
C ASP A 245 -0.67 -3.86 2.98
N HIS A 246 -1.80 -3.26 2.57
CA HIS A 246 -2.88 -3.90 1.81
C HIS A 246 -2.86 -3.55 0.32
N GLN A 247 -1.69 -3.26 -0.24
CA GLN A 247 -1.49 -3.08 -1.67
C GLN A 247 -0.81 -4.32 -2.25
N PHE A 248 -1.59 -5.12 -2.96
CA PHE A 248 -1.15 -6.37 -3.57
C PHE A 248 -1.04 -6.16 -5.08
N LEU A 249 0.19 -6.22 -5.59
CA LEU A 249 0.49 -5.93 -6.99
C LEU A 249 1.10 -7.18 -7.62
N PHE A 250 0.63 -7.52 -8.80
CA PHE A 250 1.04 -8.72 -9.53
C PHE A 250 1.35 -8.37 -10.98
N VAL A 251 2.42 -8.96 -11.51
CA VAL A 251 2.80 -8.86 -12.92
C VAL A 251 2.97 -10.27 -13.47
N ASN A 252 2.19 -10.64 -14.49
CA ASN A 252 2.15 -11.98 -15.06
C ASN A 252 2.04 -13.09 -13.99
N GLY A 253 1.13 -12.90 -13.00
CA GLY A 253 0.92 -13.82 -11.90
C GLY A 253 1.99 -13.82 -10.80
N ARG A 254 3.03 -13.00 -10.91
CA ARG A 254 4.11 -12.85 -9.94
C ARG A 254 3.83 -11.70 -8.98
N PRO A 255 3.85 -11.90 -7.65
CA PRO A 255 3.72 -10.81 -6.69
C PRO A 255 4.96 -9.90 -6.72
N VAL A 256 4.75 -8.60 -6.85
CA VAL A 256 5.81 -7.59 -6.94
C VAL A 256 5.60 -6.46 -5.92
N ARG A 257 6.69 -5.75 -5.60
CA ARG A 257 6.71 -4.52 -4.79
C ARG A 257 7.50 -3.47 -5.54
N ASP A 258 6.93 -3.03 -6.65
CA ASP A 258 7.56 -2.08 -7.55
C ASP A 258 7.10 -0.65 -7.25
N ARG A 259 8.06 0.29 -7.26
CA ARG A 259 7.80 1.70 -6.91
C ARG A 259 6.89 2.39 -7.92
N LEU A 260 7.03 2.08 -9.21
CA LEU A 260 6.21 2.65 -10.27
C LEU A 260 4.75 2.25 -10.09
N LEU A 261 4.49 0.97 -9.81
CA LEU A 261 3.14 0.45 -9.61
C LEU A 261 2.49 1.06 -8.35
N ILE A 262 3.24 1.14 -7.23
CA ILE A 262 2.77 1.78 -5.99
C ILE A 262 2.47 3.26 -6.24
N GLY A 263 3.35 3.97 -6.94
CA GLY A 263 3.15 5.36 -7.33
C GLY A 263 1.94 5.57 -8.23
N ALA A 264 1.69 4.66 -9.18
CA ALA A 264 0.53 4.71 -10.05
C ALA A 264 -0.79 4.51 -9.27
N VAL A 265 -0.83 3.57 -8.30
CA VAL A 265 -1.97 3.40 -7.40
C VAL A 265 -2.23 4.69 -6.60
N ARG A 266 -1.18 5.28 -6.02
CA ARG A 266 -1.30 6.54 -5.27
C ARG A 266 -1.85 7.67 -6.14
N ALA A 267 -1.34 7.81 -7.38
CA ALA A 267 -1.80 8.81 -8.33
C ALA A 267 -3.27 8.64 -8.74
N ALA A 268 -3.76 7.40 -8.83
CA ALA A 268 -5.15 7.12 -9.14
C ALA A 268 -6.11 7.58 -8.02
N TYR A 269 -5.68 7.43 -6.76
CA TYR A 269 -6.46 7.79 -5.57
C TYR A 269 -6.17 9.18 -5.01
N GLN A 270 -5.29 9.95 -5.64
CA GLN A 270 -4.81 11.24 -5.14
C GLN A 270 -5.95 12.23 -4.80
N ASP A 271 -7.00 12.24 -5.63
CA ASP A 271 -8.15 13.13 -5.47
C ASP A 271 -9.24 12.55 -4.55
N LEU A 272 -9.08 11.31 -4.08
CA LEU A 272 -10.10 10.55 -3.34
C LEU A 272 -9.69 10.23 -1.90
N LEU A 273 -8.39 10.21 -1.61
CA LEU A 273 -7.85 9.85 -0.30
C LEU A 273 -6.94 10.94 0.25
N ALA A 274 -6.99 11.13 1.56
CA ALA A 274 -6.00 11.94 2.27
C ALA A 274 -4.60 11.29 2.17
N ARG A 275 -3.54 12.09 2.29
CA ARG A 275 -2.14 11.65 2.07
C ARG A 275 -1.67 10.53 3.00
N ASP A 276 -2.17 10.51 4.22
CA ASP A 276 -1.89 9.50 5.25
C ASP A 276 -2.77 8.25 5.11
N ARG A 277 -3.61 8.18 4.08
CA ARG A 277 -4.51 7.07 3.82
C ARG A 277 -4.11 6.29 2.57
N HIS A 278 -4.28 4.99 2.66
CA HIS A 278 -3.89 4.06 1.61
C HIS A 278 -5.07 3.21 1.17
N PRO A 279 -5.30 3.06 -0.15
CA PRO A 279 -6.35 2.18 -0.64
C PRO A 279 -6.00 0.71 -0.41
N ILE A 280 -7.02 -0.13 -0.25
CA ILE A 280 -6.88 -1.57 -0.32
C ILE A 280 -7.05 -1.98 -1.77
N VAL A 281 -6.01 -2.53 -2.39
CA VAL A 281 -6.05 -2.94 -3.81
C VAL A 281 -5.37 -4.28 -4.02
N ALA A 282 -5.90 -5.06 -4.96
CA ALA A 282 -5.20 -6.21 -5.52
C ALA A 282 -5.26 -6.10 -7.05
N LEU A 283 -4.13 -5.75 -7.66
CA LEU A 283 -4.02 -5.45 -9.09
C LEU A 283 -3.18 -6.51 -9.79
N PHE A 284 -3.67 -6.99 -10.92
CA PHE A 284 -3.03 -7.98 -11.76
C PHE A 284 -2.79 -7.35 -13.13
N VAL A 285 -1.50 -7.16 -13.45
CA VAL A 285 -1.04 -6.64 -14.73
C VAL A 285 -0.57 -7.82 -15.57
N ASP A 286 -1.25 -8.09 -16.65
CA ASP A 286 -0.91 -9.12 -17.61
C ASP A 286 -0.40 -8.46 -18.90
N LEU A 287 0.81 -8.78 -19.34
CA LEU A 287 1.45 -8.22 -20.51
C LEU A 287 2.39 -9.24 -21.18
N PRO A 288 2.76 -9.06 -22.48
CA PRO A 288 3.71 -9.92 -23.14
C PRO A 288 5.04 -10.01 -22.39
N GLY A 289 5.65 -11.21 -22.31
CA GLY A 289 6.88 -11.44 -21.55
C GLY A 289 8.06 -10.55 -22.01
N GLU A 290 8.11 -10.21 -23.28
CA GLU A 290 9.11 -9.32 -23.90
C GLU A 290 8.99 -7.83 -23.48
N GLU A 291 7.87 -7.45 -22.87
CA GLU A 291 7.64 -6.08 -22.38
C GLU A 291 8.05 -5.88 -20.91
N VAL A 292 8.45 -6.96 -20.22
CA VAL A 292 8.86 -6.90 -18.81
C VAL A 292 10.07 -7.77 -18.51
N ASP A 293 11.08 -7.17 -17.90
CA ASP A 293 12.22 -7.91 -17.32
C ASP A 293 11.95 -8.15 -15.82
N VAL A 294 11.85 -9.41 -15.44
CA VAL A 294 11.64 -9.87 -14.05
C VAL A 294 12.94 -10.25 -13.34
N ASN A 295 14.07 -10.24 -14.04
CA ASN A 295 15.39 -10.63 -13.50
C ASN A 295 16.19 -9.42 -13.00
N VAL A 296 15.54 -8.46 -12.39
CA VAL A 296 16.17 -7.21 -11.91
C VAL A 296 16.73 -7.36 -10.48
N HIS A 297 16.03 -8.08 -9.61
CA HIS A 297 16.37 -8.25 -8.20
C HIS A 297 16.44 -9.73 -7.82
N PRO A 298 17.37 -10.17 -6.94
CA PRO A 298 17.47 -11.57 -6.52
C PRO A 298 16.16 -12.17 -5.98
N ALA A 299 15.42 -11.41 -5.18
CA ALA A 299 14.11 -11.80 -4.66
C ALA A 299 12.97 -11.67 -5.68
N LYS A 300 13.23 -11.17 -6.89
CA LYS A 300 12.27 -10.98 -7.99
C LYS A 300 11.04 -10.14 -7.58
N THR A 301 11.23 -9.22 -6.65
CA THR A 301 10.16 -8.34 -6.14
C THR A 301 10.02 -7.06 -6.95
N GLU A 302 11.04 -6.67 -7.70
CA GLU A 302 11.05 -5.52 -8.58
C GLU A 302 11.10 -5.99 -10.04
N VAL A 303 10.48 -5.27 -10.93
CA VAL A 303 10.43 -5.56 -12.37
C VAL A 303 10.81 -4.31 -13.15
N ARG A 304 11.30 -4.48 -14.37
CA ARG A 304 11.58 -3.37 -15.27
C ARG A 304 10.67 -3.49 -16.49
N PHE A 305 9.83 -2.49 -16.71
CA PHE A 305 8.96 -2.41 -17.88
C PHE A 305 9.68 -1.74 -19.04
N ARG A 306 9.46 -2.24 -20.25
CA ARG A 306 9.97 -1.62 -21.48
C ARG A 306 9.33 -0.24 -21.70
N ASP A 307 8.01 -0.12 -21.46
CA ASP A 307 7.26 1.13 -21.50
C ASP A 307 6.60 1.40 -20.14
N SER A 308 7.35 2.05 -19.26
CA SER A 308 6.89 2.43 -17.91
C SER A 308 5.72 3.43 -17.94
N ALA A 309 5.67 4.31 -18.96
CA ALA A 309 4.62 5.31 -19.09
C ALA A 309 3.28 4.66 -19.48
N ASN A 310 3.32 3.65 -20.37
CA ASN A 310 2.13 2.89 -20.74
C ASN A 310 1.56 2.13 -19.54
N ILE A 311 2.40 1.45 -18.76
CA ILE A 311 1.97 0.69 -17.57
C ILE A 311 1.39 1.62 -16.49
N ARG A 312 2.04 2.77 -16.25
CA ARG A 312 1.47 3.77 -15.35
C ARG A 312 0.12 4.27 -15.83
N GLY A 313 0.00 4.61 -17.12
CA GLY A 313 -1.26 5.05 -17.72
C GLY A 313 -2.34 3.98 -17.68
N LEU A 314 -1.99 2.69 -17.81
CA LEU A 314 -2.88 1.55 -17.65
C LEU A 314 -3.48 1.52 -16.24
N ILE A 315 -2.63 1.61 -15.20
CA ILE A 315 -3.07 1.52 -13.80
C ILE A 315 -3.90 2.76 -13.41
N VAL A 316 -3.40 3.96 -13.68
CA VAL A 316 -4.12 5.20 -13.33
C VAL A 316 -5.45 5.29 -14.07
N GLY A 317 -5.44 5.01 -15.39
CA GLY A 317 -6.66 5.04 -16.22
C GLY A 317 -7.68 3.97 -15.80
N GLY A 318 -7.23 2.73 -15.59
CA GLY A 318 -8.10 1.62 -15.19
C GLY A 318 -8.72 1.81 -13.81
N LEU A 319 -7.92 2.27 -12.82
CA LEU A 319 -8.43 2.57 -11.49
C LEU A 319 -9.44 3.72 -11.49
N ARG A 320 -9.11 4.84 -12.14
CA ARG A 320 -10.03 5.98 -12.25
C ARG A 320 -11.32 5.59 -12.97
N HIS A 321 -11.22 4.89 -14.09
CA HIS A 321 -12.40 4.41 -14.83
C HIS A 321 -13.31 3.53 -13.96
N ALA A 322 -12.75 2.58 -13.20
CA ALA A 322 -13.51 1.70 -12.33
C ALA A 322 -14.15 2.45 -11.14
N LEU A 323 -13.41 3.38 -10.54
CA LEU A 323 -13.90 4.19 -9.42
C LEU A 323 -14.99 5.18 -9.85
N ASP A 324 -14.83 5.82 -11.01
CA ASP A 324 -15.83 6.74 -11.58
C ASP A 324 -17.12 6.00 -11.96
N ALA A 325 -17.01 4.81 -12.57
CA ALA A 325 -18.14 3.96 -12.90
C ALA A 325 -18.92 3.47 -11.67
N ALA A 326 -18.26 3.30 -10.54
CA ALA A 326 -18.91 2.94 -9.28
C ALA A 326 -19.71 4.08 -8.67
N GLY A 327 -19.52 5.31 -9.15
CA GLY A 327 -20.14 6.51 -8.60
C GLY A 327 -19.70 6.78 -7.16
N HIS A 328 -20.41 7.67 -6.47
CA HIS A 328 -20.13 8.02 -5.08
C HIS A 328 -20.68 6.97 -4.08
N ARG A 329 -20.38 5.69 -4.28
CA ARG A 329 -20.73 4.65 -3.30
C ARG A 329 -19.95 4.89 -2.01
N SER A 330 -20.66 5.12 -0.90
CA SER A 330 -20.06 5.06 0.43
C SER A 330 -19.88 3.60 0.86
N ALA A 331 -18.84 3.31 1.65
CA ALA A 331 -18.65 1.98 2.22
C ALA A 331 -19.84 1.59 3.10
N GLN A 332 -20.36 0.37 2.92
CA GLN A 332 -21.49 -0.13 3.72
C GLN A 332 -21.07 -0.42 5.16
N GLN A 333 -19.78 -0.72 5.38
CA GLN A 333 -19.22 -0.91 6.72
C GLN A 333 -17.88 -0.17 6.83
N PRO A 334 -17.73 0.75 7.81
CA PRO A 334 -16.43 1.36 8.07
C PRO A 334 -15.43 0.30 8.53
N SER A 335 -14.17 0.41 8.11
CA SER A 335 -13.14 -0.53 8.55
C SER A 335 -12.99 -0.52 10.07
N ALA A 336 -12.67 -1.69 10.68
CA ALA A 336 -12.44 -1.80 12.13
C ALA A 336 -11.36 -0.81 12.64
N ALA A 337 -10.40 -0.41 11.78
CA ALA A 337 -9.42 0.62 12.09
C ALA A 337 -10.04 2.03 12.18
N ALA A 338 -11.04 2.34 11.35
CA ALA A 338 -11.77 3.60 11.43
C ALA A 338 -12.66 3.66 12.70
N LEU A 339 -13.22 2.52 13.11
CA LEU A 339 -13.99 2.42 14.36
C LEU A 339 -13.10 2.47 15.60
N GLY A 340 -11.85 2.01 15.53
CA GLY A 340 -10.91 2.03 16.67
C GLY A 340 -10.49 3.43 17.12
N HIS A 341 -10.67 4.45 16.29
CA HIS A 341 -10.46 5.86 16.64
C HIS A 341 -11.71 6.53 17.24
N TRP A 342 -12.85 5.85 17.28
CA TRP A 342 -14.03 6.30 18.02
C TRP A 342 -13.84 6.00 19.51
N ARG A 343 -12.93 6.67 20.18
CA ARG A 343 -13.03 6.88 21.62
C ARG A 343 -14.01 8.01 21.82
N GLN A 344 -15.16 7.66 22.34
CA GLN A 344 -16.10 8.61 22.92
C GLN A 344 -15.41 9.19 24.16
N GLU A 345 -14.66 10.29 24.00
CA GLU A 345 -14.33 11.13 25.14
C GLU A 345 -15.62 11.76 25.57
N MET A 346 -16.21 11.18 26.61
CA MET A 346 -17.27 11.88 27.36
C MET A 346 -16.63 13.17 27.89
N PRO A 347 -17.19 14.36 27.58
CA PRO A 347 -16.71 15.58 28.18
C PRO A 347 -16.88 15.41 29.68
N ALA A 348 -15.80 15.61 30.43
CA ALA A 348 -15.85 15.66 31.89
C ALA A 348 -16.85 16.73 32.26
N ARG A 349 -17.99 16.32 32.76
CA ARG A 349 -18.96 17.25 33.35
C ARG A 349 -18.27 17.90 34.54
N PRO A 350 -18.18 19.24 34.61
CA PRO A 350 -17.75 19.88 35.85
C PRO A 350 -18.75 19.52 36.93
N TYR A 351 -18.29 18.87 37.96
CA TYR A 351 -19.06 18.67 39.18
C TYR A 351 -19.34 20.02 39.77
N LEU A 352 -20.56 20.53 39.59
CA LEU A 352 -21.10 21.61 40.40
C LEU A 352 -21.43 21.02 41.77
N SER A 353 -20.57 21.29 42.74
CA SER A 353 -20.85 21.03 44.13
C SER A 353 -21.98 22.01 44.58
N PHE A 354 -23.15 21.47 44.81
CA PHE A 354 -24.21 22.20 45.49
C PHE A 354 -23.86 22.30 46.97
N ALA A 355 -23.41 23.47 47.39
CA ALA A 355 -23.40 23.83 48.78
C ALA A 355 -24.85 24.10 49.21
N THR A 356 -25.33 23.34 50.16
CA THR A 356 -26.60 23.56 50.87
C THR A 356 -26.54 24.86 51.68
N ALA A 357 -27.42 25.81 51.40
CA ALA A 357 -27.75 26.90 52.32
C ALA A 357 -29.26 27.21 52.28
N ALA A 358 -29.79 27.18 53.45
CA ALA A 358 -31.04 27.50 54.03
C ALA A 358 -32.03 28.40 53.25
N ALA A 359 -33.31 28.02 53.33
CA ALA A 359 -34.52 28.85 53.12
C ALA A 359 -34.77 29.79 54.33
N PRO A 360 -35.80 30.65 54.37
CA PRO A 360 -36.67 31.22 53.34
C PRO A 360 -36.90 32.74 53.52
N ALA A 361 -37.43 33.44 52.53
CA ALA A 361 -38.27 34.63 52.77
C ALA A 361 -39.20 34.86 51.57
N GLN A 362 -40.44 34.91 51.83
CA GLN A 362 -41.53 35.33 50.95
C GLN A 362 -41.44 36.84 50.69
N ALA A 363 -41.70 37.28 49.47
CA ALA A 363 -42.17 38.61 49.14
C ALA A 363 -42.91 38.61 47.79
N SER A 364 -44.17 38.73 47.90
CA SER A 364 -45.25 39.47 47.21
C SER A 364 -45.08 39.82 45.72
N VAL A 365 -46.08 39.36 45.00
CA VAL A 365 -46.58 39.71 43.68
C VAL A 365 -46.85 41.21 43.55
N TRP A 366 -46.34 41.84 42.49
CA TRP A 366 -46.90 43.04 41.89
C TRP A 366 -46.98 42.88 40.41
N GLU A 367 -48.23 42.85 39.88
CA GLU A 367 -48.56 42.98 38.47
C GLU A 367 -48.14 44.36 37.95
N GLN A 368 -47.38 44.42 36.90
CA GLN A 368 -47.32 45.61 36.05
C GLN A 368 -47.73 45.25 34.64
N HIS A 369 -48.91 45.74 34.26
CA HIS A 369 -49.36 45.77 32.88
C HIS A 369 -48.45 46.69 32.08
N ALA A 370 -47.70 46.11 31.05
CA ALA A 370 -47.09 46.90 30.02
C ALA A 370 -48.07 47.00 28.85
N GLU A 371 -48.54 48.23 28.58
CA GLU A 371 -49.31 48.57 27.38
C GLU A 371 -48.50 48.26 26.10
N PHE A 372 -49.09 47.45 25.21
CA PHE A 372 -48.59 47.23 23.86
C PHE A 372 -48.84 48.45 22.98
N ALA A 373 -47.80 49.21 22.64
CA ALA A 373 -47.85 50.18 21.57
C ALA A 373 -47.72 49.46 20.22
N PRO A 374 -48.54 49.73 19.21
CA PRO A 374 -48.40 49.11 17.90
C PRO A 374 -47.15 49.64 17.20
N LEU A 375 -46.24 48.74 16.83
CA LEU A 375 -45.10 49.02 15.97
C LEU A 375 -45.56 49.38 14.55
N PRO A 376 -44.93 50.37 13.89
CA PRO A 376 -45.28 50.77 12.51
C PRO A 376 -44.98 49.61 11.56
N ALA A 377 -45.91 49.34 10.65
CA ALA A 377 -45.79 48.36 9.58
C ALA A 377 -44.49 48.55 8.78
N ALA A 378 -43.61 47.61 8.87
CA ALA A 378 -42.42 47.54 8.02
C ALA A 378 -42.87 47.36 6.55
N ARG A 379 -42.42 48.26 5.68
CA ARG A 379 -42.50 48.14 4.22
C ARG A 379 -41.80 46.83 3.88
N ALA A 380 -42.48 45.96 3.16
CA ALA A 380 -41.88 44.82 2.49
C ALA A 380 -40.96 45.37 1.38
N GLU A 381 -39.68 45.38 1.62
CA GLU A 381 -38.68 45.42 0.53
C GLU A 381 -38.82 44.09 -0.21
N SER A 382 -38.93 44.19 -1.53
CA SER A 382 -38.95 43.05 -2.42
C SER A 382 -37.73 42.18 -2.15
N ALA A 383 -37.95 41.01 -1.54
CA ALA A 383 -36.92 40.00 -1.42
C ALA A 383 -36.47 39.64 -2.83
N GLU A 384 -35.20 39.89 -3.14
CA GLU A 384 -34.52 39.21 -4.27
C GLU A 384 -34.80 37.72 -4.11
N ALA A 385 -35.22 37.09 -5.21
CA ALA A 385 -35.52 35.67 -5.21
C ALA A 385 -34.34 34.89 -4.64
N GLU A 386 -34.49 34.30 -3.46
CA GLU A 386 -33.48 33.43 -2.90
C GLU A 386 -33.19 32.30 -3.88
N VAL A 387 -31.95 32.19 -4.35
CA VAL A 387 -31.47 31.07 -5.13
C VAL A 387 -31.74 29.81 -4.31
N PRO A 388 -32.42 28.78 -4.87
CA PRO A 388 -32.70 27.56 -4.13
C PRO A 388 -31.42 27.04 -3.47
N ALA A 389 -31.48 26.71 -2.18
CA ALA A 389 -30.32 26.27 -1.39
C ALA A 389 -29.55 25.11 -2.06
N ALA A 390 -30.25 24.23 -2.77
CA ALA A 390 -29.66 23.13 -3.56
C ALA A 390 -28.78 23.60 -4.74
N LEU A 391 -29.02 24.80 -5.31
CA LEU A 391 -28.18 25.36 -6.37
C LEU A 391 -26.98 26.14 -5.82
N ALA A 392 -27.11 26.69 -4.60
CA ALA A 392 -26.01 27.41 -3.96
C ALA A 392 -25.05 26.46 -3.22
N HIS A 393 -25.53 25.32 -2.73
CA HIS A 393 -24.78 24.35 -1.94
C HIS A 393 -25.00 22.93 -2.45
N PRO A 394 -24.28 22.48 -3.47
CA PRO A 394 -24.50 21.16 -4.10
C PRO A 394 -24.24 19.96 -3.16
N LEU A 395 -23.49 20.15 -2.08
CA LEU A 395 -23.26 19.13 -1.02
C LEU A 395 -24.22 19.30 0.18
N GLY A 396 -25.22 20.19 0.07
CA GLY A 396 -26.13 20.53 1.17
C GLY A 396 -25.63 21.70 2.01
N VAL A 397 -26.47 22.16 2.91
CA VAL A 397 -26.19 23.29 3.81
C VAL A 397 -25.46 22.76 5.06
N ALA A 398 -24.31 23.32 5.39
CA ALA A 398 -23.56 22.93 6.58
C ALA A 398 -24.38 23.24 7.85
N ARG A 399 -24.57 22.25 8.72
CA ARG A 399 -25.30 22.31 9.98
C ARG A 399 -24.40 22.38 11.21
N GLY A 400 -23.16 21.95 11.07
CA GLY A 400 -22.19 21.99 12.15
C GLY A 400 -20.94 21.20 11.88
N GLN A 401 -20.05 21.22 12.87
CA GLN A 401 -18.75 20.56 12.83
C GLN A 401 -18.69 19.52 13.97
N VAL A 402 -18.18 18.32 13.66
CA VAL A 402 -18.03 17.23 14.62
C VAL A 402 -16.53 16.98 14.83
N ALA A 403 -16.12 16.88 16.11
CA ALA A 403 -14.73 16.65 16.53
C ALA A 403 -13.71 17.63 15.93
N ALA A 404 -14.15 18.85 15.55
CA ALA A 404 -13.32 19.85 14.84
C ALA A 404 -12.57 19.29 13.62
N THR A 405 -13.12 18.24 13.00
CA THR A 405 -12.54 17.51 11.87
C THR A 405 -13.55 17.33 10.74
N TYR A 406 -14.80 17.05 11.05
CA TYR A 406 -15.83 16.76 10.05
C TYR A 406 -16.91 17.85 10.01
N ILE A 407 -17.26 18.29 8.81
CA ILE A 407 -18.40 19.17 8.55
C ILE A 407 -19.60 18.29 8.23
N VAL A 408 -20.74 18.52 8.90
CA VAL A 408 -22.00 17.85 8.62
C VAL A 408 -22.92 18.80 7.88
N ALA A 409 -23.32 18.43 6.67
CA ALA A 409 -24.23 19.17 5.82
C ALA A 409 -25.52 18.36 5.59
N GLU A 410 -26.65 19.06 5.49
CA GLU A 410 -27.96 18.50 5.17
C GLU A 410 -28.26 18.74 3.69
N ALA A 411 -28.33 17.65 2.92
CA ALA A 411 -28.73 17.64 1.51
C ALA A 411 -30.18 17.17 1.38
N GLU A 412 -30.77 17.30 0.19
CA GLU A 412 -32.18 16.91 -0.07
C GLU A 412 -32.44 15.42 0.18
N ASP A 413 -31.43 14.57 -0.05
CA ASP A 413 -31.52 13.11 0.01
C ASP A 413 -30.85 12.51 1.27
N GLY A 414 -30.28 13.34 2.16
CA GLY A 414 -29.67 12.84 3.39
C GLY A 414 -28.66 13.76 4.04
N LEU A 415 -27.79 13.15 4.85
CA LEU A 415 -26.68 13.84 5.51
C LEU A 415 -25.37 13.58 4.74
N VAL A 416 -24.66 14.65 4.45
CA VAL A 416 -23.31 14.61 3.87
C VAL A 416 -22.30 14.93 4.97
N ILE A 417 -21.29 14.08 5.12
CA ILE A 417 -20.20 14.29 6.05
C ILE A 417 -18.94 14.54 5.23
N VAL A 418 -18.33 15.71 5.41
CA VAL A 418 -17.13 16.14 4.68
C VAL A 418 -15.96 16.24 5.65
N ASP A 419 -14.83 15.64 5.29
CA ASP A 419 -13.59 15.86 6.02
C ASP A 419 -13.08 17.29 5.73
N GLN A 420 -12.98 18.10 6.80
CA GLN A 420 -12.58 19.51 6.71
C GLN A 420 -11.19 19.67 6.10
N HIS A 421 -10.25 18.80 6.46
CA HIS A 421 -8.87 18.87 5.99
C HIS A 421 -8.80 18.55 4.50
N ALA A 422 -9.42 17.44 4.10
CA ALA A 422 -9.47 17.04 2.69
C ALA A 422 -10.21 18.06 1.81
N ALA A 423 -11.30 18.64 2.30
CA ALA A 423 -12.04 19.70 1.60
C ALA A 423 -11.17 20.95 1.41
N HIS A 424 -10.50 21.41 2.46
CA HIS A 424 -9.63 22.59 2.39
C HIS A 424 -8.42 22.36 1.46
N GLU A 425 -7.77 21.21 1.56
CA GLU A 425 -6.69 20.79 0.66
C GLU A 425 -7.15 20.84 -0.81
N ARG A 426 -8.34 20.29 -1.10
CA ARG A 426 -8.92 20.32 -2.45
C ARG A 426 -9.21 21.73 -2.93
N LEU A 427 -9.76 22.59 -2.09
CA LEU A 427 -10.03 24.00 -2.44
C LEU A 427 -8.73 24.77 -2.74
N VAL A 428 -7.68 24.58 -1.94
CA VAL A 428 -6.37 25.20 -2.18
C VAL A 428 -5.79 24.71 -3.50
N LEU A 429 -5.82 23.38 -3.75
CA LEU A 429 -5.35 22.77 -5.00
C LEU A 429 -6.07 23.35 -6.23
N GLU A 430 -7.41 23.44 -6.20
CA GLU A 430 -8.18 23.99 -7.31
C GLU A 430 -7.91 25.49 -7.54
N ARG A 431 -7.71 26.25 -6.46
CA ARG A 431 -7.30 27.65 -6.56
C ARG A 431 -5.91 27.79 -7.17
N MET A 432 -4.96 26.94 -6.80
CA MET A 432 -3.63 26.90 -7.39
C MET A 432 -3.69 26.56 -8.88
N ARG A 433 -4.44 25.53 -9.27
CA ARG A 433 -4.66 25.15 -10.67
C ARG A 433 -5.22 26.31 -11.50
N LYS A 434 -6.23 27.00 -10.97
CA LYS A 434 -6.81 28.19 -11.62
C LYS A 434 -5.81 29.32 -11.73
N ALA A 435 -5.01 29.57 -10.69
CA ALA A 435 -4.02 30.63 -10.69
C ALA A 435 -2.91 30.37 -11.73
N VAL A 436 -2.38 29.13 -11.79
CA VAL A 436 -1.40 28.72 -12.80
C VAL A 436 -1.97 28.85 -14.22
N ALA A 437 -3.22 28.42 -14.44
CA ALA A 437 -3.90 28.53 -15.74
C ALA A 437 -4.15 30.00 -16.16
N SER A 438 -4.22 30.93 -15.20
CA SER A 438 -4.44 32.38 -15.45
C SER A 438 -3.15 33.23 -15.50
N GLY A 439 -1.97 32.59 -15.49
CA GLY A 439 -0.70 33.27 -15.69
C GLY A 439 0.24 33.33 -14.49
N GLY A 440 0.01 32.48 -13.49
CA GLY A 440 0.86 32.27 -12.32
C GLY A 440 0.17 32.54 -10.99
N ALA A 441 0.63 31.85 -9.95
CA ALA A 441 0.12 32.01 -8.58
C ALA A 441 0.83 33.23 -7.92
N ALA A 442 0.08 34.00 -7.14
CA ALA A 442 0.65 35.09 -6.34
C ALA A 442 1.62 34.51 -5.30
N CYS A 443 2.81 35.11 -5.18
CA CYS A 443 3.82 34.77 -4.21
C CYS A 443 3.76 35.70 -2.99
N GLN A 444 4.17 35.18 -1.83
CA GLN A 444 4.40 35.90 -0.60
C GLN A 444 5.89 35.86 -0.28
N ALA A 445 6.57 37.01 -0.38
CA ALA A 445 7.97 37.09 -0.03
C ALA A 445 8.18 36.84 1.47
N LEU A 446 9.18 36.04 1.81
CA LEU A 446 9.59 35.80 3.19
C LEU A 446 10.37 37.02 3.70
N LEU A 447 10.06 37.46 4.92
CA LEU A 447 10.78 38.59 5.54
C LEU A 447 12.27 38.26 5.72
N ILE A 448 12.58 37.01 6.03
CA ILE A 448 13.93 36.48 6.06
C ILE A 448 13.89 35.21 5.19
N PRO A 449 14.70 35.16 4.10
CA PRO A 449 14.80 33.96 3.28
C PRO A 449 15.23 32.75 4.13
N ASP A 450 14.61 31.58 3.91
CA ASP A 450 14.92 30.34 4.65
C ASP A 450 15.91 29.48 3.86
N VAL A 451 16.94 28.98 4.54
CA VAL A 451 17.92 28.05 3.95
C VAL A 451 17.56 26.62 4.37
N VAL A 452 17.30 25.79 3.36
CA VAL A 452 16.94 24.37 3.55
C VAL A 452 18.10 23.50 3.09
N GLU A 453 18.66 22.74 4.03
CA GLU A 453 19.73 21.76 3.75
C GLU A 453 19.13 20.47 3.20
N LEU A 454 19.67 19.98 2.08
CA LEU A 454 19.26 18.77 1.38
C LEU A 454 20.49 18.07 0.81
N ASP A 455 20.33 16.85 0.30
CA ASP A 455 21.39 16.22 -0.47
C ASP A 455 21.59 16.91 -1.84
N GLU A 456 22.78 16.80 -2.39
CA GLU A 456 23.14 17.45 -3.65
C GLU A 456 22.20 17.06 -4.82
N PRO A 457 21.83 15.74 -5.02
CA PRO A 457 20.87 15.37 -6.05
C PRO A 457 19.47 15.94 -5.88
N ALA A 458 19.01 16.15 -4.64
CA ALA A 458 17.73 16.82 -4.37
C ALA A 458 17.77 18.31 -4.74
N CYS A 459 18.87 18.98 -4.38
CA CYS A 459 19.09 20.37 -4.78
C CYS A 459 19.13 20.53 -6.29
N ASP A 460 19.80 19.63 -7.02
CA ASP A 460 19.89 19.67 -8.50
C ASP A 460 18.51 19.52 -9.14
N ARG A 461 17.66 18.61 -8.63
CA ARG A 461 16.29 18.44 -9.11
C ARG A 461 15.42 19.66 -8.88
N LEU A 462 15.49 20.25 -7.70
CA LEU A 462 14.74 21.47 -7.36
C LEU A 462 15.19 22.66 -8.22
N GLU A 463 16.51 22.85 -8.39
CA GLU A 463 17.06 23.91 -9.24
C GLU A 463 16.61 23.76 -10.71
N ALA A 464 16.64 22.55 -11.25
CA ALA A 464 16.17 22.28 -12.61
C ALA A 464 14.68 22.62 -12.82
N ARG A 465 13.90 22.71 -11.74
CA ARG A 465 12.46 23.03 -11.74
C ARG A 465 12.14 24.40 -11.15
N ALA A 466 13.13 25.22 -10.84
CA ALA A 466 12.93 26.53 -10.19
C ALA A 466 11.97 27.44 -10.96
N ALA A 467 12.01 27.42 -12.29
CA ALA A 467 11.09 28.20 -13.13
C ALA A 467 9.63 27.74 -13.00
N GLU A 468 9.39 26.40 -13.03
CA GLU A 468 8.05 25.80 -12.90
C GLU A 468 7.47 26.05 -11.49
N LEU A 469 8.32 25.95 -10.45
CA LEU A 469 7.96 26.26 -9.08
C LEU A 469 7.64 27.74 -8.89
N GLY A 470 8.36 28.63 -9.60
CA GLY A 470 8.11 30.08 -9.65
C GLY A 470 6.73 30.42 -10.22
N GLU A 471 6.26 29.71 -11.25
CA GLU A 471 4.89 29.87 -11.79
C GLU A 471 3.81 29.53 -10.76
N MET A 472 4.12 28.63 -9.82
CA MET A 472 3.24 28.28 -8.70
C MET A 472 3.42 29.18 -7.48
N GLY A 473 4.28 30.20 -7.56
CA GLY A 473 4.53 31.16 -6.49
C GLY A 473 5.58 30.75 -5.47
N LEU A 474 6.37 29.68 -5.74
CA LEU A 474 7.48 29.25 -4.90
C LEU A 474 8.81 29.68 -5.53
N GLU A 475 9.45 30.69 -4.96
CA GLU A 475 10.74 31.19 -5.45
C GLU A 475 11.89 30.55 -4.67
N ILE A 476 12.68 29.76 -5.36
CA ILE A 476 13.85 29.06 -4.81
C ILE A 476 15.11 29.39 -5.61
N GLU A 477 16.23 29.34 -4.93
CA GLU A 477 17.56 29.60 -5.51
C GLU A 477 18.58 28.63 -4.92
N ARG A 478 19.51 28.13 -5.74
CA ARG A 478 20.60 27.29 -5.26
C ARG A 478 21.49 28.06 -4.28
N PHE A 479 21.73 27.51 -3.10
CA PHE A 479 22.59 28.10 -2.06
C PHE A 479 23.72 27.13 -1.69
N GLY A 480 24.62 26.88 -2.64
CA GLY A 480 25.72 25.94 -2.46
C GLY A 480 25.39 24.50 -2.87
N PRO A 481 26.30 23.52 -2.66
CA PRO A 481 26.10 22.14 -3.13
C PRO A 481 24.96 21.38 -2.42
N GLY A 482 24.74 21.64 -1.14
CA GLY A 482 23.79 20.91 -0.31
C GLY A 482 22.69 21.78 0.31
N ALA A 483 22.32 22.91 -0.30
CA ALA A 483 21.27 23.77 0.25
C ALA A 483 20.52 24.54 -0.84
N VAL A 484 19.25 24.88 -0.54
CA VAL A 484 18.38 25.72 -1.36
C VAL A 484 17.89 26.90 -0.50
N LEU A 485 17.92 28.09 -1.05
CA LEU A 485 17.38 29.32 -0.44
C LEU A 485 15.97 29.55 -0.95
N VAL A 486 15.00 29.69 -0.03
CA VAL A 486 13.60 29.99 -0.33
C VAL A 486 13.37 31.48 -0.08
N ARG A 487 12.96 32.23 -1.13
CA ARG A 487 12.71 33.69 -1.05
C ARG A 487 11.22 34.00 -0.89
N ALA A 488 10.37 33.24 -1.54
CA ALA A 488 8.92 33.42 -1.48
C ALA A 488 8.19 32.11 -1.54
N THR A 489 6.99 32.06 -0.94
CA THR A 489 6.08 30.93 -0.97
C THR A 489 4.76 31.33 -1.63
N PRO A 490 3.95 30.38 -2.16
CA PRO A 490 2.64 30.69 -2.69
C PRO A 490 1.76 31.39 -1.65
N ALA A 491 1.22 32.56 -1.97
CA ALA A 491 0.39 33.33 -1.04
C ALA A 491 -0.86 32.55 -0.55
N LEU A 492 -1.34 31.61 -1.36
CA LEU A 492 -2.48 30.72 -1.02
C LEU A 492 -2.20 29.77 0.15
N LEU A 493 -0.93 29.50 0.46
CA LEU A 493 -0.54 28.60 1.55
C LEU A 493 -0.55 29.28 2.93
N GLY A 494 -0.52 30.60 2.96
CA GLY A 494 -0.43 31.36 4.21
C GLY A 494 0.86 31.07 4.98
N GLN A 495 0.76 30.89 6.30
CA GLN A 495 1.91 30.46 7.12
C GLN A 495 2.12 28.96 6.98
N SER A 496 3.09 28.56 6.17
CA SER A 496 3.46 27.16 5.93
C SER A 496 4.82 26.82 6.53
N ASP A 497 5.05 25.52 6.81
CA ASP A 497 6.37 24.99 7.15
C ASP A 497 7.21 24.91 5.87
N VAL A 498 8.04 25.93 5.63
CA VAL A 498 8.87 26.04 4.43
C VAL A 498 9.82 24.85 4.28
N ARG A 499 10.43 24.40 5.39
CA ARG A 499 11.41 23.30 5.36
C ARG A 499 10.75 21.97 5.03
N GLY A 500 9.62 21.67 5.67
CA GLY A 500 8.83 20.49 5.36
C GLY A 500 8.34 20.50 3.92
N LEU A 501 7.85 21.63 3.43
CA LEU A 501 7.42 21.79 2.03
C LEU A 501 8.53 21.46 1.04
N ILE A 502 9.74 22.01 1.22
CA ILE A 502 10.86 21.80 0.31
C ILE A 502 11.36 20.36 0.37
N ALA A 503 11.40 19.74 1.56
CA ALA A 503 11.78 18.33 1.71
C ALA A 503 10.78 17.39 0.99
N ASP A 504 9.48 17.60 1.18
CA ASP A 504 8.43 16.80 0.53
C ASP A 504 8.45 16.98 -1.00
N LEU A 505 8.69 18.19 -1.50
CA LEU A 505 8.85 18.45 -2.93
C LEU A 505 10.08 17.75 -3.52
N ALA A 506 11.21 17.77 -2.79
CA ALA A 506 12.43 17.07 -3.22
C ALA A 506 12.22 15.57 -3.32
N ASP A 507 11.52 14.96 -2.33
CA ASP A 507 11.18 13.54 -2.32
C ASP A 507 10.19 13.20 -3.46
N GLU A 508 9.22 14.05 -3.71
CA GLU A 508 8.25 13.86 -4.79
C GLU A 508 8.91 13.94 -6.18
N LEU A 509 9.78 14.92 -6.40
CA LEU A 509 10.56 15.02 -7.63
C LEU A 509 11.50 13.81 -7.81
N ALA A 510 12.10 13.30 -6.74
CA ALA A 510 12.90 12.08 -6.79
C ALA A 510 12.07 10.85 -7.21
N ALA A 511 10.81 10.77 -6.77
CA ALA A 511 9.93 9.63 -7.05
C ALA A 511 9.37 9.63 -8.49
N TYR A 512 9.19 10.81 -9.11
CA TYR A 512 8.39 10.97 -10.33
C TYR A 512 9.06 11.67 -11.50
N ASP A 513 10.31 12.12 -11.39
CA ASP A 513 10.94 13.01 -12.36
C ASP A 513 11.10 12.42 -13.78
N GLU A 514 11.20 11.10 -13.92
CA GLU A 514 11.34 10.41 -15.21
C GLU A 514 10.01 9.88 -15.81
N ALA A 515 8.94 9.76 -15.00
CA ALA A 515 7.76 8.96 -15.38
C ALA A 515 6.52 9.79 -15.77
N LEU A 516 6.50 11.12 -15.53
CA LEU A 516 5.30 11.96 -15.66
C LEU A 516 5.39 12.96 -16.81
N SER A 517 4.24 13.25 -17.44
CA SER A 517 4.10 14.42 -18.31
C SER A 517 4.23 15.72 -17.49
N LEU A 518 4.61 16.81 -18.13
CA LEU A 518 4.76 18.12 -17.46
C LEU A 518 3.50 18.52 -16.67
N LYS A 519 2.31 18.32 -17.26
CA LYS A 519 1.03 18.64 -16.61
C LYS A 519 0.77 17.82 -15.35
N GLU A 520 1.04 16.51 -15.41
CA GLU A 520 0.86 15.62 -14.25
C GLU A 520 1.83 15.97 -13.13
N ARG A 521 3.07 16.36 -13.46
CA ARG A 521 4.07 16.82 -12.49
C ARG A 521 3.65 18.12 -11.80
N LEU A 522 3.17 19.11 -12.56
CA LEU A 522 2.65 20.35 -12.00
C LEU A 522 1.45 20.11 -11.08
N ASP A 523 0.56 19.19 -11.43
CA ASP A 523 -0.56 18.79 -10.58
C ASP A 523 -0.09 18.13 -9.27
N HIS A 524 0.95 17.29 -9.31
CA HIS A 524 1.54 16.68 -8.12
C HIS A 524 2.20 17.72 -7.21
N VAL A 525 3.03 18.58 -7.76
CA VAL A 525 3.69 19.67 -7.03
C VAL A 525 2.64 20.59 -6.39
N ALA A 526 1.60 20.95 -7.14
CA ALA A 526 0.50 21.78 -6.63
C ALA A 526 -0.25 21.08 -5.48
N ALA A 527 -0.46 19.75 -5.54
CA ALA A 527 -1.08 18.99 -4.48
C ALA A 527 -0.20 18.94 -3.21
N THR A 528 1.12 18.75 -3.38
CA THR A 528 2.09 18.79 -2.27
C THR A 528 2.09 20.16 -1.59
N MET A 529 2.10 21.22 -2.37
CA MET A 529 1.98 22.58 -1.84
C MET A 529 0.65 22.81 -1.10
N ALA A 530 -0.48 22.38 -1.68
CA ALA A 530 -1.80 22.57 -1.09
C ALA A 530 -1.93 21.92 0.29
N CYS A 531 -1.30 20.76 0.49
CA CYS A 531 -1.27 20.06 1.79
C CYS A 531 -0.58 20.91 2.88
N HIS A 532 0.51 21.58 2.57
CA HIS A 532 1.22 22.45 3.50
C HIS A 532 0.45 23.74 3.86
N GLY A 533 -0.50 24.15 3.01
CA GLY A 533 -1.40 25.29 3.25
C GLY A 533 -2.73 24.91 3.90
N SER A 534 -3.00 23.63 4.11
CA SER A 534 -4.31 23.19 4.59
C SER A 534 -4.50 23.48 6.09
N VAL A 535 -5.76 23.72 6.48
CA VAL A 535 -6.15 23.91 7.88
C VAL A 535 -5.89 22.64 8.67
N ARG A 536 -5.07 22.72 9.72
CA ARG A 536 -4.82 21.58 10.61
C ARG A 536 -6.11 21.13 11.28
N ALA A 537 -6.26 19.81 11.47
CA ALA A 537 -7.34 19.24 12.26
C ALA A 537 -7.41 19.91 13.66
N GLY A 538 -8.64 20.26 14.10
CA GLY A 538 -8.84 20.93 15.38
C GLY A 538 -9.25 22.42 15.30
N ARG A 539 -9.26 23.04 14.10
CA ARG A 539 -9.79 24.40 13.94
C ARG A 539 -11.32 24.37 13.90
N ILE A 540 -11.95 25.22 14.72
CA ILE A 540 -13.39 25.45 14.68
C ILE A 540 -13.68 26.45 13.54
N LEU A 541 -14.53 26.04 12.60
CA LEU A 541 -14.98 26.86 11.48
C LEU A 541 -16.30 27.54 11.80
N SER A 542 -16.50 28.76 11.29
CA SER A 542 -17.81 29.39 11.25
C SER A 542 -18.72 28.73 10.19
N VAL A 543 -20.04 28.90 10.33
CA VAL A 543 -21.00 28.35 9.36
C VAL A 543 -20.75 28.88 7.95
N ALA A 544 -20.31 30.12 7.81
CA ALA A 544 -19.94 30.69 6.51
C ALA A 544 -18.71 30.03 5.90
N GLU A 545 -17.67 29.72 6.70
CA GLU A 545 -16.48 29.00 6.24
C GLU A 545 -16.80 27.54 5.89
N MET A 546 -17.75 26.90 6.57
CA MET A 546 -18.18 25.53 6.27
C MET A 546 -18.98 25.44 4.96
N ASN A 547 -19.66 26.51 4.56
CA ASN A 547 -20.47 26.57 3.34
C ASN A 547 -19.69 27.15 2.13
N ALA A 548 -18.48 27.65 2.34
CA ALA A 548 -17.60 28.18 1.30
C ALA A 548 -16.91 27.06 0.52
#